data_24d402dbb0c3a604aeb65ddde00be6da
#
_entry.id   24d402dbb0c3a604aeb65ddde00be6da
#
_cell.length_a   1.000
_cell.length_b   1.000
_cell.length_c   1.000
_cell.angle_alpha   90.00
_cell.angle_beta   90.00
_cell.angle_gamma   90.00
#
_symmetry.space_group_name_H-M   'P 1'
#
loop_
_entity.id
_entity.type
_entity.pdbx_description
1 polymer ?
#
loop_
_entity_poly.entity_id
_entity_poly.type
_entity_poly.pdbx_seq_one_letter_code
_entity_poly.pdbx_strand_id
1 'polypeptide(L)'
;MNQEKIGSFIAQRRKDKKLTQAKLASYLGISDRTISKWERGKGLPDPMYMLELCQILDISVNELLTGEFIEERNYQQKAEDNLLMMANQEVKQTKKMFFYENVIGIGSTSIFLILIFMSVYL
;
A
#
# COMPACT_ATOMS: atom_id res chain seq x y z
N MET A 1 25.01 -11.28 -1.67
CA MET A 1 24.21 -10.46 -2.63
C MET A 1 24.02 -11.23 -3.94
N ASN A 2 22.81 -11.30 -4.44
CA ASN A 2 22.51 -11.98 -5.69
C ASN A 2 22.55 -10.95 -6.84
N GLN A 3 23.61 -10.97 -7.64
CA GLN A 3 23.80 -10.01 -8.74
C GLN A 3 22.72 -10.12 -9.83
N GLU A 4 22.26 -11.31 -10.13
CA GLU A 4 21.19 -11.52 -11.13
C GLU A 4 19.86 -10.94 -10.66
N LYS A 5 19.52 -11.17 -9.41
CA LYS A 5 18.31 -10.61 -8.80
C LYS A 5 18.34 -9.09 -8.75
N ILE A 6 19.45 -8.51 -8.36
CA ILE A 6 19.66 -7.07 -8.34
C ILE A 6 19.57 -6.49 -9.75
N GLY A 7 20.21 -7.12 -10.72
CA GLY A 7 20.18 -6.70 -12.11
C GLY A 7 18.76 -6.72 -12.70
N SER A 8 18.02 -7.80 -12.47
CA SER A 8 16.61 -7.92 -12.88
C SER A 8 15.72 -6.85 -12.24
N PHE A 9 15.97 -6.54 -10.98
CA PHE A 9 15.26 -5.49 -10.26
C PHE A 9 15.55 -4.09 -10.83
N ILE A 10 16.80 -3.78 -11.14
CA ILE A 10 17.18 -2.53 -11.81
C ILE A 10 16.46 -2.41 -13.16
N ALA A 11 16.48 -3.47 -13.97
CA ALA A 11 15.83 -3.48 -15.27
C ALA A 11 14.32 -3.27 -15.15
N GLN A 12 13.66 -3.92 -14.21
CA GLN A 12 12.22 -3.78 -13.97
C GLN A 12 11.87 -2.34 -13.52
N ARG A 13 12.61 -1.79 -12.56
CA ARG A 13 12.37 -0.43 -12.07
C ARG A 13 12.61 0.61 -13.15
N ARG A 14 13.66 0.43 -13.96
CA ARG A 14 13.90 1.29 -15.12
C ARG A 14 12.72 1.30 -16.10
N LYS A 15 12.21 0.12 -16.44
CA LYS A 15 11.04 -0.01 -17.32
C LYS A 15 9.78 0.61 -16.73
N ASP A 16 9.55 0.43 -15.41
CA ASP A 16 8.43 1.04 -14.71
C ASP A 16 8.48 2.57 -14.76
N LYS A 17 9.68 3.16 -14.76
CA LYS A 17 9.93 4.59 -14.95
C LYS A 17 9.93 5.01 -16.42
N LYS A 18 9.68 4.09 -17.35
CA LYS A 18 9.66 4.32 -18.79
C LYS A 18 10.99 4.89 -19.34
N LEU A 19 12.09 4.45 -18.77
CA LEU A 19 13.44 4.84 -19.16
C LEU A 19 14.07 3.76 -20.04
N THR A 20 14.80 4.20 -21.07
CA THR A 20 15.72 3.33 -21.82
C THR A 20 17.02 3.17 -21.05
N GLN A 21 17.81 2.13 -21.36
CA GLN A 21 19.15 1.97 -20.78
C GLN A 21 20.04 3.20 -21.08
N ALA A 22 19.98 3.71 -22.32
CA ALA A 22 20.72 4.90 -22.72
C ALA A 22 20.31 6.15 -21.92
N LYS A 23 19.02 6.31 -21.64
CA LYS A 23 18.52 7.45 -20.87
C LYS A 23 18.97 7.38 -19.41
N LEU A 24 18.84 6.20 -18.79
CA LEU A 24 19.34 5.98 -17.44
C LEU A 24 20.85 6.23 -17.34
N ALA A 25 21.61 5.71 -18.30
CA ALA A 25 23.05 5.92 -18.39
C ALA A 25 23.41 7.40 -18.51
N SER A 26 22.65 8.17 -19.30
CA SER A 26 22.88 9.61 -19.46
C SER A 26 22.68 10.39 -18.16
N TYR A 27 21.71 10.01 -17.33
CA TYR A 27 21.51 10.63 -16.01
C TYR A 27 22.64 10.35 -15.04
N LEU A 28 23.27 9.17 -15.14
CA LEU A 28 24.39 8.78 -14.28
C LEU A 28 25.76 9.19 -14.84
N GLY A 29 25.81 9.70 -16.07
CA GLY A 29 27.08 10.06 -16.72
C GLY A 29 27.95 8.86 -17.07
N ILE A 30 27.36 7.71 -17.35
CA ILE A 30 28.03 6.46 -17.71
C ILE A 30 27.52 5.93 -19.06
N SER A 31 28.15 4.87 -19.55
CA SER A 31 27.71 4.24 -20.81
C SER A 31 26.50 3.33 -20.60
N ASP A 32 25.70 3.17 -21.65
CA ASP A 32 24.58 2.22 -21.67
C ASP A 32 25.04 0.76 -21.51
N ARG A 33 26.25 0.45 -21.95
CA ARG A 33 26.88 -0.87 -21.71
C ARG A 33 27.04 -1.17 -20.24
N THR A 34 27.36 -0.20 -19.41
CA THR A 34 27.47 -0.35 -17.96
C THR A 34 26.12 -0.70 -17.36
N ILE A 35 25.06 0.00 -17.75
CA ILE A 35 23.69 -0.32 -17.32
C ILE A 35 23.32 -1.73 -17.78
N SER A 36 23.55 -2.08 -19.03
CA SER A 36 23.30 -3.43 -19.55
C SER A 36 24.04 -4.52 -18.77
N LYS A 37 25.28 -4.25 -18.38
CA LYS A 37 26.08 -5.16 -17.58
C LYS A 37 25.46 -5.41 -16.19
N TRP A 38 25.00 -4.35 -15.52
CA TRP A 38 24.32 -4.46 -14.25
C TRP A 38 23.00 -5.24 -14.35
N GLU A 39 22.18 -4.92 -15.35
CA GLU A 39 20.88 -5.56 -15.57
C GLU A 39 21.01 -7.05 -15.93
N ARG A 40 22.10 -7.45 -16.56
CA ARG A 40 22.39 -8.87 -16.82
C ARG A 40 23.04 -9.62 -15.66
N GLY A 41 23.25 -8.96 -14.54
CA GLY A 41 23.90 -9.57 -13.37
C GLY A 41 25.38 -9.86 -13.56
N LYS A 42 26.06 -9.15 -14.45
CA LYS A 42 27.50 -9.28 -14.72
C LYS A 42 28.39 -8.36 -13.89
N GLY A 43 27.81 -7.59 -13.01
CA GLY A 43 28.46 -6.67 -12.09
C GLY A 43 27.43 -5.92 -11.27
N LEU A 44 27.90 -5.30 -10.19
CA LEU A 44 27.08 -4.44 -9.34
C LEU A 44 27.39 -2.96 -9.63
N PRO A 45 26.43 -2.05 -9.42
CA PRO A 45 26.72 -0.62 -9.42
C PRO A 45 27.80 -0.27 -8.39
N ASP A 46 28.74 0.58 -8.78
CA ASP A 46 29.70 1.10 -7.82
C ASP A 46 28.98 1.96 -6.77
N PRO A 47 29.49 1.97 -5.51
CA PRO A 47 28.87 2.77 -4.44
C PRO A 47 28.67 4.25 -4.79
N MET A 48 29.53 4.83 -5.61
CA MET A 48 29.41 6.22 -6.05
C MET A 48 28.16 6.49 -6.91
N TYR A 49 27.62 5.48 -7.58
CA TYR A 49 26.40 5.59 -8.39
C TYR A 49 25.13 5.12 -7.67
N MET A 50 25.27 4.41 -6.55
CA MET A 50 24.12 3.76 -5.89
C MET A 50 23.08 4.75 -5.41
N LEU A 51 23.47 5.87 -4.79
CA LEU A 51 22.52 6.87 -4.30
C LEU A 51 21.73 7.52 -5.43
N GLU A 52 22.42 7.94 -6.48
CA GLU A 52 21.80 8.59 -7.63
C GLU A 52 20.90 7.61 -8.40
N LEU A 53 21.36 6.38 -8.59
CA LEU A 53 20.57 5.31 -9.20
C LEU A 53 19.28 5.06 -8.40
N CYS A 54 19.37 4.97 -7.08
CA CYS A 54 18.21 4.79 -6.21
C CYS A 54 17.22 5.95 -6.29
N GLN A 55 17.71 7.18 -6.38
CA GLN A 55 16.87 8.37 -6.54
C GLN A 55 16.12 8.34 -7.88
N ILE A 56 16.81 8.02 -8.97
CA ILE A 56 16.21 7.95 -10.31
C ILE A 56 15.15 6.85 -10.38
N LEU A 57 15.44 5.68 -9.80
CA LEU A 57 14.55 4.52 -9.81
C LEU A 57 13.48 4.55 -8.70
N ASP A 58 13.52 5.53 -7.81
CA ASP A 58 12.63 5.66 -6.65
C ASP A 58 12.60 4.39 -5.79
N ILE A 59 13.77 3.97 -5.37
CA ILE A 59 14.00 2.83 -4.47
C ILE A 59 14.99 3.21 -3.37
N SER A 60 14.97 2.45 -2.28
CA SER A 60 16.00 2.57 -1.24
C SER A 60 17.27 1.79 -1.62
N VAL A 61 18.38 2.13 -0.97
CA VAL A 61 19.63 1.37 -1.13
C VAL A 61 19.44 -0.08 -0.68
N ASN A 62 18.69 -0.31 0.40
CA ASN A 62 18.39 -1.66 0.87
C ASN A 62 17.59 -2.48 -0.15
N GLU A 63 16.59 -1.87 -0.80
CA GLU A 63 15.84 -2.51 -1.88
C GLU A 63 16.74 -2.84 -3.07
N LEU A 64 17.65 -1.94 -3.43
CA LEU A 64 18.63 -2.20 -4.48
C LEU A 64 19.51 -3.40 -4.14
N LEU A 65 20.05 -3.45 -2.93
CA LEU A 65 20.97 -4.51 -2.49
C LEU A 65 20.28 -5.86 -2.30
N THR A 66 19.00 -5.88 -1.96
CA THR A 66 18.20 -7.11 -1.87
C THR A 66 17.61 -7.54 -3.20
N GLY A 67 17.48 -6.61 -4.15
CA GLY A 67 16.88 -6.86 -5.46
C GLY A 67 15.37 -7.07 -5.42
N GLU A 68 14.70 -6.52 -4.40
CA GLU A 68 13.25 -6.58 -4.23
C GLU A 68 12.76 -5.43 -3.38
N PHE A 69 11.47 -5.14 -3.47
CA PHE A 69 10.84 -4.17 -2.58
C PHE A 69 10.81 -4.70 -1.15
N ILE A 70 11.20 -3.86 -0.21
CA ILE A 70 11.09 -4.19 1.21
C ILE A 70 9.66 -3.96 1.65
N GLU A 71 9.11 -4.94 2.36
CA GLU A 71 7.69 -4.95 2.81
C GLU A 71 7.28 -3.76 3.68
N GLU A 72 8.20 -2.96 4.19
CA GLU A 72 7.89 -1.76 4.99
C GLU A 72 6.97 -0.79 4.25
N ARG A 73 7.09 -0.65 2.93
CA ARG A 73 6.15 0.15 2.13
C ARG A 73 4.76 -0.49 2.07
N ASN A 74 4.69 -1.81 2.07
CA ASN A 74 3.43 -2.55 2.11
C ASN A 74 2.78 -2.52 3.50
N TYR A 75 3.56 -2.41 4.58
CA TYR A 75 3.03 -2.30 5.95
C TYR A 75 2.24 -1.01 6.15
N GLN A 76 2.73 0.13 5.68
CA GLN A 76 2.01 1.40 5.79
C GLN A 76 0.70 1.36 5.00
N GLN A 77 0.74 0.86 3.77
CA GLN A 77 -0.45 0.75 2.94
C GLN A 77 -1.47 -0.24 3.51
N LYS A 78 -1.03 -1.41 3.98
CA LYS A 78 -1.88 -2.38 4.67
C LYS A 78 -2.44 -1.84 5.99
N ALA A 79 -1.66 -1.05 6.74
CA ALA A 79 -2.11 -0.41 7.95
C ALA A 79 -3.21 0.63 7.67
N GLU A 80 -3.05 1.44 6.62
CA GLU A 80 -4.07 2.39 6.17
C GLU A 80 -5.34 1.68 5.70
N ASP A 81 -5.21 0.63 4.89
CA ASP A 81 -6.33 -0.19 4.41
C ASP A 81 -7.08 -0.86 5.57
N ASN A 82 -6.36 -1.37 6.55
CA ASN A 82 -6.95 -1.97 7.75
C ASN A 82 -7.67 -0.93 8.61
N LEU A 83 -7.11 0.27 8.78
CA LEU A 83 -7.75 1.37 9.50
C LEU A 83 -9.05 1.81 8.79
N LEU A 84 -9.04 1.90 7.46
CA LEU A 84 -10.23 2.21 6.68
C LEU A 84 -11.30 1.13 6.80
N MET A 85 -10.90 -0.15 6.80
CA MET A 85 -11.83 -1.27 7.03
C MET A 85 -12.45 -1.23 8.42
N MET A 86 -11.65 -0.96 9.46
CA MET A 86 -12.14 -0.83 10.84
C MET A 86 -13.10 0.34 11.00
N ALA A 87 -12.76 1.52 10.45
CA ALA A 87 -13.63 2.70 10.47
C ALA A 87 -14.97 2.43 9.76
N ASN A 88 -14.94 1.73 8.63
CA ASN A 88 -16.16 1.35 7.90
C ASN A 88 -17.02 0.32 8.66
N GLN A 89 -16.40 -0.57 9.44
CA GLN A 89 -17.14 -1.52 10.29
C GLN A 89 -17.82 -0.81 11.46
N GLU A 90 -17.16 0.15 12.10
CA GLU A 90 -17.76 0.94 13.18
C GLU A 90 -18.94 1.75 12.69
N VAL A 91 -18.84 2.40 11.54
CA VAL A 91 -19.95 3.15 10.94
C VAL A 91 -21.13 2.22 10.62
N LYS A 92 -20.89 1.01 10.13
CA LYS A 92 -21.95 0.01 9.89
C LYS A 92 -22.63 -0.45 11.17
N GLN A 93 -21.85 -0.68 12.23
CA GLN A 93 -22.41 -1.11 13.54
C GLN A 93 -23.20 0.02 14.19
N THR A 94 -22.73 1.25 14.15
CA THR A 94 -23.44 2.41 14.69
C THR A 94 -24.76 2.63 13.96
N LYS A 95 -24.81 2.53 12.65
CA LYS A 95 -26.05 2.62 11.87
C LYS A 95 -27.02 1.51 12.21
N LYS A 96 -26.53 0.27 12.43
CA LYS A 96 -27.34 -0.87 12.80
C LYS A 96 -27.93 -0.71 14.20
N MET A 97 -27.13 -0.26 15.17
CA MET A 97 -27.60 0.03 16.53
C MET A 97 -28.63 1.14 16.54
N PHE A 98 -28.39 2.25 15.86
CA PHE A 98 -29.35 3.34 15.73
C PHE A 98 -30.68 2.90 15.12
N PHE A 99 -30.64 2.02 14.13
CA PHE A 99 -31.84 1.43 13.54
C PHE A 99 -32.59 0.56 14.55
N TYR A 100 -31.88 -0.30 15.30
CA TYR A 100 -32.50 -1.13 16.34
C TYR A 100 -33.12 -0.31 17.47
N GLU A 101 -32.44 0.70 17.96
CA GLU A 101 -32.97 1.60 18.99
C GLU A 101 -34.23 2.32 18.55
N ASN A 102 -34.25 2.83 17.33
CA ASN A 102 -35.45 3.48 16.79
C ASN A 102 -36.63 2.51 16.58
N VAL A 103 -36.35 1.31 16.05
CA VAL A 103 -37.39 0.30 15.80
C VAL A 103 -37.91 -0.31 17.10
N ILE A 104 -37.03 -0.67 18.03
CA ILE A 104 -37.40 -1.28 19.34
C ILE A 104 -37.99 -0.20 20.26
N GLY A 105 -37.45 1.04 20.23
CA GLY A 105 -38.00 2.17 21.00
C GLY A 105 -39.44 2.51 20.59
N ILE A 106 -39.73 2.55 19.30
CA ILE A 106 -41.08 2.77 18.79
C ILE A 106 -41.99 1.59 19.12
N GLY A 107 -41.47 0.33 19.01
CA GLY A 107 -42.24 -0.87 19.37
C GLY A 107 -42.56 -0.94 20.86
N SER A 108 -41.62 -0.62 21.74
CA SER A 108 -41.83 -0.64 23.19
C SER A 108 -42.80 0.46 23.67
N THR A 109 -42.71 1.66 23.12
CA THR A 109 -43.66 2.74 23.45
C THR A 109 -45.05 2.43 22.97
N SER A 110 -45.23 1.82 21.79
CA SER A 110 -46.51 1.41 21.28
C SER A 110 -47.17 0.32 22.14
N ILE A 111 -46.41 -0.67 22.56
CA ILE A 111 -46.85 -1.71 23.48
C ILE A 111 -47.26 -1.13 24.84
N PHE A 112 -46.46 -0.21 25.37
CA PHE A 112 -46.75 0.46 26.63
C PHE A 112 -48.01 1.29 26.58
N LEU A 113 -48.26 2.02 25.51
CA LEU A 113 -49.49 2.77 25.27
C LEU A 113 -50.71 1.86 25.14
N ILE A 114 -50.58 0.72 24.45
CA ILE A 114 -51.64 -0.28 24.33
C ILE A 114 -52.01 -0.88 25.70
N LEU A 115 -51.02 -1.21 26.53
CA LEU A 115 -51.23 -1.73 27.87
C LEU A 115 -51.91 -0.71 28.79
N ILE A 116 -51.53 0.57 28.72
CA ILE A 116 -52.18 1.64 29.45
C ILE A 116 -53.66 1.78 28.99
N PHE A 117 -53.87 1.78 27.69
CA PHE A 117 -55.23 1.88 27.15
C PHE A 117 -56.11 0.73 27.60
N MET A 118 -55.61 -0.51 27.55
CA MET A 118 -56.35 -1.68 28.07
C MET A 118 -56.61 -1.61 29.57
N SER A 119 -55.66 -1.08 30.37
CA SER A 119 -55.82 -0.93 31.82
C SER A 119 -56.89 0.12 32.23
N VAL A 120 -57.09 1.14 31.37
CA VAL A 120 -58.02 2.23 31.67
C VAL A 120 -59.45 1.90 31.15
N TYR A 121 -59.57 1.14 30.07
CA TYR A 121 -60.86 0.88 29.41
C TYR A 121 -61.40 -0.55 29.57
N LEU A 122 -60.63 -1.41 30.18
CA LEU A 122 -61.02 -2.75 30.58
C LEU A 122 -61.00 -2.90 32.11
#